data_05283efc483042c47da3878f08df9e22
#
_entry.id   05283efc483042c47da3878f08df9e22
#
_cell.length_a   1.000
_cell.length_b   1.000
_cell.length_c   1.000
_cell.angle_alpha   90.00
_cell.angle_beta   90.00
_cell.angle_gamma   90.00
#
_symmetry.space_group_name_H-M   'P 1'
#
loop_
_entity.id
_entity.type
_entity.pdbx_description
1 polymer ?
#
loop_
_entity_poly.entity_id
_entity_poly.type
_entity_poly.pdbx_seq_one_letter_code
_entity_poly.pdbx_strand_id
1 'polypeptide(L)'
;MHSSHGLVHATVVRVSASETGRIAVFWLVLMTALLHGACAVHRTATRQAPMARATSWAEVFAQPTEVTVEALVTGQASGDRRMVLDPHDPNIRHLSNPSEPSAVLAHLVHHPRHGYFLVDAGLSRTFTDGGGNYSAPLRKLLSTIGVVTRQSPGEDMASQLRARSVVPSEVFLTHLHEDHTSGLADLDCGIPALFGAGEGPPGVHFTCRSVHQIDFRDAQPMVPFDHVLDVFGDGSFWAISTPGHSPGHISYLVNASGGPVLITGDAAAYHAQLAHRIRPAPGVFDPDAAARSLDQLAELTERFPRLRVFAGHELPR
;
A
#
# COMPACT_ATOMS: atom_id res chain seq x y z
N MET A 1 3.36 -68.92 -18.74
CA MET A 1 2.64 -67.87 -17.96
C MET A 1 3.50 -66.64 -17.97
N HIS A 2 3.28 -65.72 -18.88
CA HIS A 2 4.02 -64.46 -19.02
C HIS A 2 3.16 -63.35 -18.42
N SER A 3 3.71 -62.66 -17.41
CA SER A 3 3.14 -61.48 -16.82
C SER A 3 3.85 -60.28 -17.43
N SER A 4 3.15 -59.47 -18.21
CA SER A 4 3.62 -58.20 -18.77
C SER A 4 3.25 -57.08 -17.84
N HIS A 5 4.29 -56.40 -17.28
CA HIS A 5 4.11 -55.15 -16.54
C HIS A 5 4.15 -53.98 -17.53
N GLY A 6 3.02 -53.32 -17.70
CA GLY A 6 2.91 -52.10 -18.46
C GLY A 6 3.39 -50.90 -17.63
N LEU A 7 4.46 -50.25 -18.10
CA LEU A 7 4.88 -48.93 -17.60
C LEU A 7 3.89 -47.87 -18.11
N VAL A 8 3.22 -47.19 -17.17
CA VAL A 8 2.46 -45.97 -17.48
C VAL A 8 3.44 -44.80 -17.50
N HIS A 9 3.74 -44.29 -18.69
CA HIS A 9 4.45 -43.06 -18.85
C HIS A 9 3.53 -41.87 -18.48
N ALA A 10 3.79 -41.23 -17.36
CA ALA A 10 3.17 -39.95 -17.02
C ALA A 10 3.78 -38.84 -17.89
N THR A 11 3.04 -38.40 -18.89
CA THR A 11 3.39 -37.24 -19.71
C THR A 11 3.24 -35.96 -18.84
N VAL A 12 4.34 -35.39 -18.42
CA VAL A 12 4.34 -34.06 -17.77
C VAL A 12 4.11 -33.02 -18.86
N VAL A 13 2.89 -32.51 -18.95
CA VAL A 13 2.57 -31.37 -19.81
C VAL A 13 3.15 -30.14 -19.15
N ARG A 14 4.27 -29.62 -19.69
CA ARG A 14 4.78 -28.29 -19.34
C ARG A 14 3.86 -27.25 -19.99
N VAL A 15 2.94 -26.68 -19.22
CA VAL A 15 2.20 -25.51 -19.64
C VAL A 15 3.14 -24.31 -19.51
N SER A 16 3.66 -23.83 -20.61
CA SER A 16 4.32 -22.52 -20.68
C SER A 16 3.22 -21.47 -20.65
N ALA A 17 2.88 -20.96 -19.48
CA ALA A 17 1.98 -19.82 -19.39
C ALA A 17 2.68 -18.59 -20.03
N SER A 18 2.01 -17.98 -21.01
CA SER A 18 2.42 -16.70 -21.58
C SER A 18 2.51 -15.62 -20.49
N GLU A 19 3.33 -14.60 -20.66
CA GLU A 19 3.46 -13.49 -19.68
C GLU A 19 2.09 -12.90 -19.32
N THR A 20 1.20 -12.73 -20.30
CA THR A 20 -0.18 -12.29 -20.10
C THR A 20 -1.00 -13.25 -19.20
N GLY A 21 -0.78 -14.57 -19.31
CA GLY A 21 -1.43 -15.54 -18.43
C GLY A 21 -0.98 -15.45 -16.98
N ARG A 22 0.30 -15.17 -16.73
CA ARG A 22 0.85 -14.98 -15.36
C ARG A 22 0.30 -13.73 -14.68
N ILE A 23 0.19 -12.64 -15.42
CA ILE A 23 -0.39 -11.38 -14.94
C ILE A 23 -1.86 -11.54 -14.61
N ALA A 24 -2.64 -12.18 -15.50
CA ALA A 24 -4.07 -12.45 -15.26
C ALA A 24 -4.30 -13.33 -14.03
N VAL A 25 -3.48 -14.36 -13.80
CA VAL A 25 -3.55 -15.21 -12.61
C VAL A 25 -3.19 -14.44 -11.35
N PHE A 26 -2.17 -13.58 -11.38
CA PHE A 26 -1.78 -12.72 -10.25
C PHE A 26 -2.96 -11.84 -9.79
N TRP A 27 -3.61 -11.15 -10.73
CA TRP A 27 -4.74 -10.28 -10.41
C TRP A 27 -5.99 -11.06 -9.98
N LEU A 28 -6.25 -12.23 -10.55
CA LEU A 28 -7.35 -13.10 -10.12
C LEU A 28 -7.13 -13.59 -8.69
N VAL A 29 -5.89 -13.91 -8.31
CA VAL A 29 -5.52 -14.36 -6.97
C VAL A 29 -5.59 -13.19 -5.98
N LEU A 30 -5.14 -12.00 -6.36
CA LEU A 30 -5.24 -10.80 -5.53
C LEU A 30 -6.72 -10.45 -5.26
N MET A 31 -7.57 -10.52 -6.30
CA MET A 31 -9.02 -10.30 -6.19
C MET A 31 -9.73 -11.37 -5.35
N THR A 32 -9.33 -12.65 -5.45
CA THR A 32 -9.97 -13.72 -4.65
C THR A 32 -9.55 -13.68 -3.18
N ALA A 33 -8.37 -13.18 -2.84
CA ALA A 33 -7.97 -12.95 -1.45
C ALA A 33 -8.86 -11.92 -0.74
N LEU A 34 -9.43 -10.95 -1.48
CA LEU A 34 -10.39 -9.97 -0.98
C LEU A 34 -11.77 -10.56 -0.63
N LEU A 35 -12.13 -11.74 -1.15
CA LEU A 35 -13.47 -12.33 -0.98
C LEU A 35 -13.64 -13.21 0.28
N HIS A 36 -12.61 -13.42 1.08
CA HIS A 36 -12.65 -14.27 2.27
C HIS A 36 -12.88 -13.50 3.58
N GLY A 37 -13.52 -12.33 3.52
CA GLY A 37 -13.94 -11.58 4.71
C GLY A 37 -15.08 -12.30 5.43
N ALA A 38 -14.78 -12.91 6.58
CA ALA A 38 -15.81 -13.38 7.51
C ALA A 38 -16.71 -12.21 7.94
N CYS A 39 -18.00 -12.47 8.15
CA CYS A 39 -18.99 -11.52 8.65
C CYS A 39 -18.66 -11.01 10.07
N ALA A 40 -17.64 -10.19 10.21
CA ALA A 40 -17.45 -9.39 11.42
C ALA A 40 -18.25 -8.09 11.21
N VAL A 41 -19.24 -7.85 12.07
CA VAL A 41 -19.97 -6.57 12.07
C VAL A 41 -19.04 -5.52 12.64
N HIS A 42 -18.26 -4.87 11.77
CA HIS A 42 -17.47 -3.72 12.15
C HIS A 42 -18.41 -2.50 12.25
N ARG A 43 -18.41 -1.86 13.41
CA ARG A 43 -19.00 -0.52 13.52
C ARG A 43 -18.07 0.45 12.80
N THR A 44 -18.39 0.79 11.57
CA THR A 44 -17.65 1.77 10.79
C THR A 44 -18.16 3.16 11.17
N ALA A 45 -17.33 3.99 11.75
CA ALA A 45 -17.60 5.40 11.98
C ALA A 45 -16.90 6.24 10.91
N THR A 46 -17.50 7.34 10.49
CA THR A 46 -16.85 8.29 9.58
C THR A 46 -16.03 9.27 10.41
N ARG A 47 -14.77 9.44 10.10
CA ARG A 47 -13.96 10.53 10.68
C ARG A 47 -14.26 11.81 9.92
N GLN A 48 -14.73 12.82 10.60
CA GLN A 48 -14.84 14.18 10.08
C GLN A 48 -13.49 14.88 10.29
N ALA A 49 -12.90 15.38 9.19
CA ALA A 49 -11.73 16.24 9.29
C ALA A 49 -12.15 17.68 9.60
N PRO A 50 -11.35 18.41 10.37
CA PRO A 50 -11.53 19.86 10.51
C PRO A 50 -11.44 20.57 9.15
N MET A 51 -12.04 21.76 9.04
CA MET A 51 -11.91 22.56 7.83
C MET A 51 -10.44 22.99 7.68
N ALA A 52 -9.85 22.68 6.54
CA ALA A 52 -8.48 23.09 6.25
C ALA A 52 -8.39 24.62 6.09
N ARG A 53 -7.30 25.19 6.57
CA ARG A 53 -7.04 26.63 6.51
C ARG A 53 -6.28 27.05 5.25
N ALA A 54 -5.41 26.15 4.76
CA ALA A 54 -4.62 26.39 3.54
C ALA A 54 -5.43 26.09 2.29
N THR A 55 -5.22 26.87 1.24
CA THR A 55 -5.88 26.74 -0.05
C THR A 55 -4.95 26.26 -1.16
N SER A 56 -3.65 26.14 -0.85
CA SER A 56 -2.63 25.68 -1.79
C SER A 56 -1.49 24.94 -1.08
N TRP A 57 -0.84 24.01 -1.80
CA TRP A 57 0.34 23.32 -1.29
C TRP A 57 1.50 24.27 -1.01
N ALA A 58 1.61 25.38 -1.75
CA ALA A 58 2.62 26.40 -1.50
C ALA A 58 2.45 27.05 -0.11
N GLU A 59 1.19 27.32 0.29
CA GLU A 59 0.90 27.82 1.65
C GLU A 59 1.24 26.77 2.73
N VAL A 60 0.89 25.49 2.51
CA VAL A 60 1.21 24.39 3.43
C VAL A 60 2.73 24.29 3.60
N PHE A 61 3.48 24.25 2.50
CA PHE A 61 4.92 24.05 2.53
C PHE A 61 5.71 25.28 3.02
N ALA A 62 5.11 26.46 2.97
CA ALA A 62 5.71 27.67 3.54
C ALA A 62 5.71 27.66 5.08
N GLN A 63 4.92 26.80 5.70
CA GLN A 63 4.77 26.68 7.15
C GLN A 63 5.07 25.24 7.61
N PRO A 64 6.36 24.79 7.60
CA PRO A 64 6.71 23.45 8.04
C PRO A 64 6.32 23.25 9.50
N THR A 65 5.90 22.03 9.84
CA THR A 65 5.50 21.66 11.20
C THR A 65 6.62 20.90 11.92
N GLU A 66 6.47 20.63 13.21
CA GLU A 66 7.44 19.84 14.00
C GLU A 66 7.20 18.31 13.83
N VAL A 67 6.36 17.91 12.89
CA VAL A 67 6.08 16.49 12.62
C VAL A 67 7.30 15.82 11.98
N THR A 68 7.57 14.59 12.39
CA THR A 68 8.61 13.76 11.78
C THR A 68 8.01 12.50 11.19
N VAL A 69 8.65 11.94 10.16
CA VAL A 69 8.26 10.69 9.51
C VAL A 69 9.47 9.81 9.23
N GLU A 70 9.35 8.53 9.57
CA GLU A 70 10.35 7.50 9.36
C GLU A 70 9.72 6.37 8.52
N ALA A 71 10.37 5.97 7.41
CA ALA A 71 9.96 4.79 6.66
C ALA A 71 10.53 3.53 7.33
N LEU A 72 9.66 2.54 7.58
CA LEU A 72 9.99 1.26 8.19
C LEU A 72 9.85 0.16 7.14
N VAL A 73 10.93 -0.57 6.89
CA VAL A 73 10.87 -1.77 6.04
C VAL A 73 10.36 -2.92 6.89
N THR A 74 9.22 -3.49 6.52
CA THR A 74 8.63 -4.62 7.25
C THR A 74 8.83 -5.95 6.53
N GLY A 75 9.50 -5.94 5.40
CA GLY A 75 9.88 -7.08 4.60
C GLY A 75 10.05 -6.72 3.13
N GLN A 76 10.14 -7.75 2.29
CA GLN A 76 10.35 -7.59 0.86
C GLN A 76 9.50 -8.60 0.10
N ALA A 77 8.95 -8.18 -1.03
CA ALA A 77 8.32 -9.05 -2.01
C ALA A 77 9.26 -9.23 -3.21
N SER A 78 9.67 -10.47 -3.49
CA SER A 78 10.40 -10.81 -4.71
C SER A 78 9.39 -11.09 -5.82
N GLY A 79 9.70 -10.63 -7.01
CA GLY A 79 8.85 -10.77 -8.19
C GLY A 79 9.32 -9.81 -9.28
N ASP A 80 8.73 -9.92 -10.45
CA ASP A 80 8.99 -8.94 -11.50
C ASP A 80 8.14 -7.68 -11.23
N ARG A 81 8.78 -6.56 -10.97
CA ARG A 81 8.13 -5.26 -10.72
C ARG A 81 7.15 -4.84 -11.83
N ARG A 82 7.35 -5.35 -13.05
CA ARG A 82 6.43 -5.11 -14.17
C ARG A 82 5.05 -5.75 -13.98
N MET A 83 4.90 -6.67 -13.04
CA MET A 83 3.60 -7.32 -12.77
C MET A 83 2.53 -6.34 -12.26
N VAL A 84 2.94 -5.24 -11.63
CA VAL A 84 2.04 -4.18 -11.13
C VAL A 84 1.97 -2.97 -12.09
N LEU A 85 2.60 -3.06 -13.25
CA LEU A 85 2.65 -2.03 -14.28
C LEU A 85 2.03 -2.52 -15.58
N ASP A 86 1.60 -1.58 -16.44
CA ASP A 86 1.12 -1.94 -17.77
C ASP A 86 2.31 -2.42 -18.64
N PRO A 87 2.34 -3.70 -19.03
CA PRO A 87 3.42 -4.23 -19.84
C PRO A 87 3.48 -3.64 -21.26
N HIS A 88 2.41 -2.97 -21.70
CA HIS A 88 2.32 -2.34 -23.01
C HIS A 88 2.63 -0.85 -22.97
N ASP A 89 2.85 -0.27 -21.78
CA ASP A 89 3.24 1.14 -21.67
C ASP A 89 4.63 1.35 -22.30
N PRO A 90 4.78 2.25 -23.29
CA PRO A 90 6.08 2.52 -23.91
C PRO A 90 7.14 3.03 -22.92
N ASN A 91 6.70 3.59 -21.78
CA ASN A 91 7.58 4.12 -20.74
C ASN A 91 8.11 3.04 -19.78
N ILE A 92 7.60 1.80 -19.85
CA ILE A 92 8.07 0.69 -18.99
C ILE A 92 9.57 0.42 -19.12
N ARG A 93 10.18 0.78 -20.27
CA ARG A 93 11.63 0.72 -20.49
C ARG A 93 12.45 1.57 -19.50
N HIS A 94 11.84 2.54 -18.84
CA HIS A 94 12.49 3.40 -17.85
C HIS A 94 12.50 2.78 -16.44
N LEU A 95 11.80 1.66 -16.24
CA LEU A 95 11.91 0.90 -15.02
C LEU A 95 13.28 0.21 -14.95
N SER A 96 14.15 0.70 -14.09
CA SER A 96 15.42 0.06 -13.81
C SER A 96 15.23 -1.17 -12.91
N ASN A 97 16.04 -2.21 -13.12
CA ASN A 97 16.09 -3.39 -12.25
C ASN A 97 14.71 -4.04 -11.96
N PRO A 98 13.95 -4.49 -12.97
CA PRO A 98 12.61 -5.04 -12.77
C PRO A 98 12.59 -6.27 -11.86
N SER A 99 13.71 -6.97 -11.68
CA SER A 99 13.86 -8.14 -10.81
C SER A 99 14.33 -7.80 -9.37
N GLU A 100 14.57 -6.52 -9.07
CA GLU A 100 14.91 -6.09 -7.72
C GLU A 100 13.71 -6.31 -6.77
N PRO A 101 13.92 -6.85 -5.56
CA PRO A 101 12.83 -7.00 -4.61
C PRO A 101 12.13 -5.68 -4.29
N SER A 102 10.81 -5.71 -4.21
CA SER A 102 9.99 -4.59 -3.77
C SER A 102 9.98 -4.53 -2.25
N ALA A 103 10.23 -3.37 -1.67
CA ALA A 103 10.11 -3.20 -0.24
C ALA A 103 8.63 -3.22 0.19
N VAL A 104 8.34 -3.79 1.35
CA VAL A 104 7.05 -3.61 2.02
C VAL A 104 7.24 -2.60 3.13
N LEU A 105 6.59 -1.46 2.97
CA LEU A 105 6.81 -0.28 3.78
C LEU A 105 5.63 0.01 4.70
N ALA A 106 5.93 0.59 5.85
CA ALA A 106 5.01 1.36 6.65
C ALA A 106 5.74 2.61 7.15
N HIS A 107 5.02 3.58 7.66
CA HIS A 107 5.64 4.85 8.03
C HIS A 107 5.21 5.20 9.44
N LEU A 108 6.21 5.42 10.31
CA LEU A 108 6.00 5.92 11.66
C LEU A 108 6.05 7.44 11.64
N VAL A 109 4.96 8.06 12.02
CA VAL A 109 4.83 9.51 12.11
C VAL A 109 4.73 9.91 13.56
N HIS A 110 5.50 10.92 13.97
CA HIS A 110 5.39 11.54 15.28
C HIS A 110 4.91 12.98 15.15
N HIS A 111 3.78 13.24 15.79
CA HIS A 111 3.18 14.57 15.86
C HIS A 111 3.24 15.08 17.30
N PRO A 112 3.72 16.30 17.57
CA PRO A 112 3.92 16.83 18.95
C PRO A 112 2.65 16.79 19.82
N ARG A 113 1.46 16.96 19.22
CA ARG A 113 0.18 16.98 19.94
C ARG A 113 -0.63 15.68 19.85
N HIS A 114 -0.44 14.88 18.78
CA HIS A 114 -1.19 13.66 18.52
C HIS A 114 -0.40 12.39 18.82
N GLY A 115 0.88 12.53 19.23
CA GLY A 115 1.75 11.40 19.51
C GLY A 115 2.17 10.65 18.24
N TYR A 116 2.44 9.36 18.40
CA TYR A 116 2.84 8.50 17.30
C TYR A 116 1.62 7.89 16.61
N PHE A 117 1.64 7.83 15.29
CA PHE A 117 0.69 7.07 14.48
C PHE A 117 1.40 6.42 13.29
N LEU A 118 0.73 5.48 12.65
CA LEU A 118 1.28 4.79 11.47
C LEU A 118 0.55 5.22 10.20
N VAL A 119 1.27 5.23 9.08
CA VAL A 119 0.71 5.11 7.74
C VAL A 119 1.10 3.74 7.20
N ASP A 120 0.11 2.90 6.97
CA ASP A 120 0.17 1.46 6.75
C ASP A 120 0.74 0.67 7.94
N ALA A 121 0.49 -0.63 7.96
CA ALA A 121 0.96 -1.53 9.02
C ALA A 121 2.03 -2.51 8.53
N GLY A 122 2.26 -2.58 7.22
CA GLY A 122 3.21 -3.52 6.63
C GLY A 122 2.89 -4.98 6.94
N LEU A 123 3.93 -5.80 7.09
CA LEU A 123 3.82 -7.24 7.31
C LEU A 123 3.76 -7.59 8.80
N SER A 124 2.92 -8.59 9.13
CA SER A 124 2.92 -9.24 10.43
C SER A 124 4.12 -10.19 10.59
N ARG A 125 4.42 -10.59 11.84
CA ARG A 125 5.46 -11.59 12.14
C ARG A 125 5.19 -12.98 11.54
N THR A 126 3.94 -13.27 11.12
CA THR A 126 3.62 -14.55 10.48
C THR A 126 4.38 -14.75 9.17
N PHE A 127 4.87 -13.68 8.56
CA PHE A 127 5.73 -13.73 7.38
C PHE A 127 7.17 -14.16 7.72
N THR A 128 7.66 -13.87 8.92
CA THR A 128 8.95 -14.38 9.43
C THR A 128 8.92 -15.91 9.58
N ASP A 129 7.80 -16.45 10.04
CA ASP A 129 7.60 -17.89 10.28
C ASP A 129 7.29 -18.69 9.00
N GLY A 130 7.38 -18.06 7.84
CA GLY A 130 7.38 -18.77 6.56
C GLY A 130 6.05 -18.83 5.83
N GLY A 131 5.26 -17.77 5.84
CA GLY A 131 4.17 -17.80 4.90
C GLY A 131 3.05 -16.79 5.04
N GLY A 132 3.12 -15.91 6.00
CA GLY A 132 2.07 -14.93 6.18
C GLY A 132 0.71 -15.58 6.47
N ASN A 133 -0.35 -14.83 6.26
CA ASN A 133 -1.72 -15.30 6.48
C ASN A 133 -2.32 -16.02 5.26
N TYR A 134 -1.53 -16.21 4.20
CA TYR A 134 -1.99 -16.92 3.02
C TYR A 134 -2.16 -18.42 3.29
N SER A 135 -3.22 -19.02 2.75
CA SER A 135 -3.38 -20.48 2.77
C SER A 135 -2.23 -21.17 2.02
N ALA A 136 -1.88 -22.39 2.41
CA ALA A 136 -0.80 -23.13 1.78
C ALA A 136 -0.97 -23.30 0.24
N PRO A 137 -2.17 -23.56 -0.33
CA PRO A 137 -2.35 -23.58 -1.76
C PRO A 137 -2.06 -22.23 -2.42
N LEU A 138 -2.49 -21.12 -1.79
CA LEU A 138 -2.26 -19.78 -2.32
C LEU A 138 -0.78 -19.43 -2.31
N ARG A 139 -0.05 -19.71 -1.20
CA ARG A 139 1.42 -19.53 -1.13
C ARG A 139 2.14 -20.29 -2.25
N LYS A 140 1.72 -21.56 -2.48
CA LYS A 140 2.29 -22.37 -3.55
C LYS A 140 2.01 -21.75 -4.92
N LEU A 141 0.81 -21.24 -5.14
CA LEU A 141 0.45 -20.57 -6.40
C LEU A 141 1.29 -19.31 -6.61
N LEU A 142 1.39 -18.43 -5.60
CA LEU A 142 2.21 -17.21 -5.64
C LEU A 142 3.67 -17.52 -5.95
N SER A 143 4.24 -18.53 -5.28
CA SER A 143 5.63 -18.96 -5.56
C SER A 143 5.82 -19.49 -6.98
N THR A 144 4.79 -20.12 -7.56
CA THR A 144 4.85 -20.65 -8.95
C THR A 144 4.94 -19.51 -9.97
N ILE A 145 4.33 -18.37 -9.69
CA ILE A 145 4.42 -17.17 -10.54
C ILE A 145 5.60 -16.25 -10.15
N GLY A 146 6.42 -16.66 -9.18
CA GLY A 146 7.64 -15.95 -8.78
C GLY A 146 7.43 -14.92 -7.68
N VAL A 147 6.23 -14.80 -7.10
CA VAL A 147 5.97 -13.88 -5.98
C VAL A 147 6.28 -14.59 -4.67
N VAL A 148 7.30 -14.11 -3.97
CA VAL A 148 7.72 -14.63 -2.68
C VAL A 148 7.96 -13.46 -1.73
N THR A 149 7.24 -13.45 -0.62
CA THR A 149 7.44 -12.48 0.45
C THR A 149 8.48 -13.00 1.44
N ARG A 150 9.41 -12.14 1.84
CA ARG A 150 10.48 -12.43 2.80
C ARG A 150 10.49 -11.37 3.88
N GLN A 151 10.70 -11.81 5.12
CA GLN A 151 10.83 -10.95 6.28
C GLN A 151 11.88 -11.55 7.21
N SER A 152 12.83 -10.76 7.68
CA SER A 152 13.79 -11.17 8.68
C SER A 152 13.21 -11.03 10.10
N PRO A 153 13.70 -11.80 11.10
CA PRO A 153 13.29 -11.63 12.48
C PRO A 153 13.50 -10.18 12.96
N GLY A 154 12.46 -9.58 13.52
CA GLY A 154 12.49 -8.20 14.01
C GLY A 154 12.10 -7.13 12.98
N GLU A 155 11.90 -7.49 11.70
CA GLU A 155 11.39 -6.57 10.68
C GLU A 155 9.86 -6.38 10.76
N ASP A 156 9.12 -7.28 11.45
CA ASP A 156 7.69 -7.08 11.62
C ASP A 156 7.37 -5.78 12.37
N MET A 157 6.21 -5.18 12.07
CA MET A 157 5.81 -3.89 12.62
C MET A 157 5.85 -3.85 14.15
N ALA A 158 5.30 -4.87 14.80
CA ALA A 158 5.24 -4.89 16.27
C ALA A 158 6.62 -4.97 16.92
N SER A 159 7.57 -5.70 16.31
CA SER A 159 8.96 -5.75 16.79
C SER A 159 9.66 -4.41 16.63
N GLN A 160 9.47 -3.73 15.51
CA GLN A 160 10.05 -2.42 15.27
C GLN A 160 9.52 -1.35 16.22
N LEU A 161 8.22 -1.35 16.53
CA LEU A 161 7.61 -0.45 17.51
C LEU A 161 8.12 -0.74 18.93
N ARG A 162 8.22 -2.01 19.31
CA ARG A 162 8.81 -2.40 20.62
C ARG A 162 10.25 -1.94 20.77
N ALA A 163 11.07 -2.09 19.73
CA ALA A 163 12.48 -1.65 19.75
C ALA A 163 12.62 -0.13 19.96
N ARG A 164 11.61 0.63 19.53
CA ARG A 164 11.54 2.10 19.69
C ARG A 164 10.81 2.52 20.98
N SER A 165 10.22 1.57 21.71
CA SER A 165 9.35 1.85 22.89
C SER A 165 8.18 2.79 22.52
N VAL A 166 7.58 2.56 21.36
CA VAL A 166 6.50 3.39 20.80
C VAL A 166 5.21 2.59 20.70
N VAL A 167 4.10 3.23 21.09
CA VAL A 167 2.74 2.74 20.87
C VAL A 167 2.01 3.75 20.00
N PRO A 168 1.58 3.38 18.78
CA PRO A 168 0.83 4.28 17.93
C PRO A 168 -0.60 4.50 18.47
N SER A 169 -1.11 5.70 18.32
CA SER A 169 -2.49 6.05 18.71
C SER A 169 -3.52 5.56 17.70
N GLU A 170 -3.15 5.47 16.43
CA GLU A 170 -4.00 5.06 15.32
C GLU A 170 -3.16 4.62 14.11
N VAL A 171 -3.80 3.91 13.17
CA VAL A 171 -3.18 3.48 11.91
C VAL A 171 -4.00 4.02 10.75
N PHE A 172 -3.41 4.86 9.93
CA PHE A 172 -3.95 5.33 8.66
C PHE A 172 -3.51 4.38 7.55
N LEU A 173 -4.44 3.82 6.80
CA LEU A 173 -4.12 2.89 5.72
C LEU A 173 -4.28 3.58 4.38
N THR A 174 -3.34 3.33 3.47
CA THR A 174 -3.47 3.77 2.09
C THR A 174 -4.59 3.00 1.40
N HIS A 175 -4.66 1.71 1.63
CA HIS A 175 -5.70 0.79 1.13
C HIS A 175 -5.68 -0.55 1.89
N LEU A 176 -6.48 -1.55 1.47
CA LEU A 176 -6.69 -2.77 2.26
C LEU A 176 -5.96 -4.02 1.75
N HIS A 177 -4.91 -3.90 0.91
CA HIS A 177 -4.10 -5.07 0.54
C HIS A 177 -3.29 -5.61 1.73
N GLU A 178 -2.94 -6.89 1.65
CA GLU A 178 -2.34 -7.67 2.74
C GLU A 178 -0.99 -7.10 3.21
N ASP A 179 -0.17 -6.63 2.32
CA ASP A 179 1.15 -6.05 2.60
C ASP A 179 1.09 -4.65 3.24
N HIS A 180 -0.09 -4.01 3.25
CA HIS A 180 -0.34 -2.76 3.95
C HIS A 180 -1.08 -2.96 5.28
N THR A 181 -1.74 -4.11 5.47
CA THR A 181 -2.67 -4.33 6.58
C THR A 181 -2.29 -5.46 7.52
N SER A 182 -1.52 -6.47 7.07
CA SER A 182 -1.29 -7.69 7.87
C SER A 182 -0.62 -7.42 9.22
N GLY A 183 0.24 -6.41 9.31
CA GLY A 183 0.88 -6.00 10.56
C GLY A 183 -0.10 -5.56 11.65
N LEU A 184 -1.33 -5.19 11.30
CA LEU A 184 -2.39 -4.91 12.27
C LEU A 184 -2.65 -6.10 13.21
N ALA A 185 -2.46 -7.34 12.74
CA ALA A 185 -2.67 -8.54 13.53
C ALA A 185 -1.76 -8.63 14.77
N ASP A 186 -0.62 -7.98 14.73
CA ASP A 186 0.38 -7.98 15.82
C ASP A 186 0.29 -6.73 16.72
N LEU A 187 -0.60 -5.78 16.41
CA LEU A 187 -0.82 -4.57 17.18
C LEU A 187 -1.98 -4.75 18.17
N ASP A 188 -1.94 -3.96 19.25
CA ASP A 188 -3.02 -3.94 20.24
C ASP A 188 -4.37 -3.62 19.59
N CYS A 189 -5.43 -4.35 19.98
CA CYS A 189 -6.78 -4.18 19.47
C CYS A 189 -7.40 -2.81 19.81
N GLY A 190 -6.90 -2.13 20.82
CA GLY A 190 -7.33 -0.77 21.17
C GLY A 190 -6.90 0.30 20.17
N ILE A 191 -5.94 0.00 19.29
CA ILE A 191 -5.46 0.93 18.27
C ILE A 191 -6.43 0.92 17.08
N PRO A 192 -7.14 2.01 16.78
CA PRO A 192 -8.07 2.07 15.67
C PRO A 192 -7.34 2.09 14.32
N ALA A 193 -8.02 1.59 13.28
CA ALA A 193 -7.56 1.69 11.91
C ALA A 193 -8.48 2.59 11.07
N LEU A 194 -7.89 3.42 10.21
CA LEU A 194 -8.59 4.34 9.34
C LEU A 194 -8.24 4.06 7.88
N PHE A 195 -9.23 4.04 7.00
CA PHE A 195 -9.03 3.84 5.56
C PHE A 195 -10.09 4.58 4.74
N GLY A 196 -9.89 4.69 3.44
CA GLY A 196 -10.77 5.45 2.55
C GLY A 196 -12.17 4.85 2.41
N ALA A 197 -13.17 5.71 2.41
CA ALA A 197 -14.52 5.30 2.05
C ALA A 197 -14.53 4.77 0.61
N GLY A 198 -15.20 3.63 0.41
CA GLY A 198 -15.21 2.93 -0.89
C GLY A 198 -14.34 1.68 -0.91
N GLU A 199 -13.39 1.52 0.01
CA GLU A 199 -12.71 0.25 0.20
C GLU A 199 -13.72 -0.86 0.52
N GLY A 200 -13.37 -2.09 0.17
CA GLY A 200 -14.17 -3.27 0.50
C GLY A 200 -14.27 -3.51 2.00
N PRO A 201 -15.00 -4.55 2.42
CA PRO A 201 -15.09 -4.90 3.84
C PRO A 201 -13.69 -5.24 4.39
N PRO A 202 -13.35 -4.73 5.59
CA PRO A 202 -12.06 -5.01 6.20
C PRO A 202 -11.90 -6.50 6.49
N GLY A 203 -10.70 -7.03 6.23
CA GLY A 203 -10.34 -8.44 6.39
C GLY A 203 -10.18 -8.87 7.85
N VAL A 204 -9.63 -10.07 8.05
CA VAL A 204 -9.46 -10.71 9.37
C VAL A 204 -8.56 -9.92 10.34
N HIS A 205 -7.67 -9.08 9.84
CA HIS A 205 -6.77 -8.26 10.68
C HIS A 205 -7.49 -7.16 11.46
N PHE A 206 -8.76 -6.93 11.16
CA PHE A 206 -9.58 -5.89 11.76
C PHE A 206 -10.56 -6.40 12.81
N THR A 207 -10.63 -7.71 13.06
CA THR A 207 -11.71 -8.36 13.83
C THR A 207 -11.87 -7.85 15.25
N CYS A 208 -10.81 -7.33 15.87
CA CYS A 208 -10.85 -6.89 17.27
C CYS A 208 -10.77 -5.37 17.45
N ARG A 209 -10.66 -4.57 16.37
CA ARG A 209 -10.39 -3.14 16.48
C ARG A 209 -11.50 -2.25 15.96
N SER A 210 -11.53 -1.02 16.43
CA SER A 210 -12.36 0.03 15.86
C SER A 210 -11.88 0.39 14.47
N VAL A 211 -12.82 0.61 13.56
CA VAL A 211 -12.58 0.96 12.18
C VAL A 211 -13.29 2.26 11.85
N HIS A 212 -12.58 3.20 11.24
CA HIS A 212 -13.13 4.47 10.78
C HIS A 212 -12.86 4.66 9.30
N GLN A 213 -13.81 5.26 8.60
CA GLN A 213 -13.63 5.65 7.20
C GLN A 213 -13.27 7.12 7.08
N ILE A 214 -12.31 7.42 6.23
CA ILE A 214 -12.02 8.78 5.77
C ILE A 214 -12.89 9.01 4.55
N ASP A 215 -13.81 9.96 4.66
CA ASP A 215 -14.79 10.28 3.63
C ASP A 215 -14.46 11.64 3.02
N PHE A 216 -14.32 11.66 1.71
CA PHE A 216 -13.93 12.85 0.96
C PHE A 216 -15.12 13.68 0.43
N ARG A 217 -16.36 13.38 0.83
CA ARG A 217 -17.55 14.12 0.34
C ARG A 217 -17.49 15.61 0.64
N ASP A 218 -16.93 15.97 1.80
CA ASP A 218 -16.79 17.36 2.23
C ASP A 218 -15.34 17.87 2.09
N ALA A 219 -14.53 17.17 1.29
CA ALA A 219 -13.14 17.53 1.05
C ALA A 219 -13.03 18.72 0.10
N GLN A 220 -11.99 19.52 0.30
CA GLN A 220 -11.70 20.65 -0.58
C GLN A 220 -10.80 20.24 -1.76
N PRO A 221 -10.89 20.90 -2.90
CA PRO A 221 -9.88 20.76 -3.94
C PRO A 221 -8.59 21.48 -3.55
N MET A 222 -7.45 20.89 -3.92
CA MET A 222 -6.14 21.54 -3.84
C MET A 222 -5.28 21.04 -5.00
N VAL A 223 -5.15 21.87 -6.04
CA VAL A 223 -4.51 21.50 -7.32
C VAL A 223 -3.19 20.79 -7.11
N PRO A 224 -2.96 19.60 -7.74
CA PRO A 224 -3.76 19.02 -8.84
C PRO A 224 -4.90 18.09 -8.39
N PHE A 225 -5.19 17.97 -7.11
CA PHE A 225 -6.18 17.02 -6.56
C PHE A 225 -7.56 17.67 -6.39
N ASP A 226 -8.60 16.87 -6.65
CA ASP A 226 -9.99 17.30 -6.48
C ASP A 226 -10.44 17.20 -5.01
N HIS A 227 -9.87 16.25 -4.25
CA HIS A 227 -10.30 15.96 -2.89
C HIS A 227 -9.11 15.74 -1.95
N VAL A 228 -8.91 16.65 -1.01
CA VAL A 228 -7.92 16.53 0.06
C VAL A 228 -8.52 16.91 1.40
N LEU A 229 -8.01 16.32 2.46
CA LEU A 229 -8.41 16.59 3.84
C LEU A 229 -7.20 16.89 4.70
N ASP A 230 -7.22 17.99 5.45
CA ASP A 230 -6.30 18.25 6.56
C ASP A 230 -6.78 17.44 7.77
N VAL A 231 -6.15 16.29 8.03
CA VAL A 231 -6.62 15.29 8.99
C VAL A 231 -6.73 15.85 10.41
N PHE A 232 -5.81 16.72 10.79
CA PHE A 232 -5.75 17.33 12.14
C PHE A 232 -6.16 18.82 12.15
N GLY A 233 -6.36 19.45 10.98
CA GLY A 233 -6.75 20.85 10.84
C GLY A 233 -5.63 21.83 11.17
N ASP A 234 -4.37 21.39 11.15
CA ASP A 234 -3.21 22.22 11.49
C ASP A 234 -2.15 22.27 10.38
N GLY A 235 -2.46 21.70 9.21
CA GLY A 235 -1.60 21.69 8.04
C GLY A 235 -0.47 20.68 8.08
N SER A 236 -0.44 19.79 9.09
CA SER A 236 0.66 18.84 9.31
C SER A 236 0.52 17.53 8.56
N PHE A 237 -0.71 17.00 8.45
CA PHE A 237 -0.99 15.68 7.89
C PHE A 237 -2.24 15.70 7.02
N TRP A 238 -2.06 15.36 5.76
CA TRP A 238 -3.09 15.45 4.74
C TRP A 238 -3.41 14.08 4.13
N ALA A 239 -4.69 13.77 4.01
CA ALA A 239 -5.18 12.66 3.21
C ALA A 239 -5.57 13.17 1.81
N ILE A 240 -5.11 12.49 0.77
CA ILE A 240 -5.32 12.82 -0.63
C ILE A 240 -6.06 11.65 -1.27
N SER A 241 -7.25 11.88 -1.81
CA SER A 241 -7.98 10.84 -2.55
C SER A 241 -7.24 10.50 -3.85
N THR A 242 -6.79 9.25 -3.97
CA THR A 242 -6.06 8.73 -5.14
C THR A 242 -6.63 7.38 -5.57
N PRO A 243 -7.95 7.32 -5.93
CA PRO A 243 -8.61 6.07 -6.27
C PRO A 243 -8.05 5.46 -7.56
N GLY A 244 -8.25 4.16 -7.73
CA GLY A 244 -7.97 3.43 -8.96
C GLY A 244 -7.21 2.15 -8.74
N HIS A 245 -6.11 2.14 -7.97
CA HIS A 245 -5.47 0.92 -7.51
C HIS A 245 -6.47 0.08 -6.67
N SER A 246 -7.12 0.73 -5.73
CA SER A 246 -8.32 0.27 -5.03
C SER A 246 -9.38 1.38 -5.01
N PRO A 247 -10.65 1.07 -4.68
CA PRO A 247 -11.75 2.05 -4.78
C PRO A 247 -11.60 3.26 -3.87
N GLY A 248 -11.07 3.04 -2.67
CA GLY A 248 -10.92 4.07 -1.63
C GLY A 248 -9.46 4.41 -1.34
N HIS A 249 -8.54 4.18 -2.28
CA HIS A 249 -7.12 4.43 -2.08
C HIS A 249 -6.82 5.87 -1.67
N ILE A 250 -5.93 6.02 -0.69
CA ILE A 250 -5.47 7.31 -0.15
C ILE A 250 -3.95 7.39 -0.23
N SER A 251 -3.44 8.48 -0.78
CA SER A 251 -2.06 8.91 -0.54
C SER A 251 -2.01 9.90 0.61
N TYR A 252 -0.91 9.97 1.33
CA TYR A 252 -0.77 10.89 2.46
C TYR A 252 0.38 11.87 2.24
N LEU A 253 0.18 13.11 2.70
CA LEU A 253 1.23 14.11 2.71
C LEU A 253 1.49 14.56 4.14
N VAL A 254 2.75 14.47 4.57
CA VAL A 254 3.24 14.93 5.88
C VAL A 254 4.04 16.21 5.67
N ASN A 255 3.58 17.32 6.22
CA ASN A 255 4.34 18.58 6.20
C ASN A 255 5.38 18.57 7.33
N ALA A 256 6.42 17.77 7.16
CA ALA A 256 7.40 17.46 8.19
C ALA A 256 8.44 18.57 8.40
N SER A 257 9.08 18.57 9.57
CA SER A 257 10.14 19.52 9.95
C SER A 257 11.36 19.49 9.02
N GLY A 258 11.66 18.30 8.44
CA GLY A 258 12.73 18.13 7.45
C GLY A 258 12.31 18.40 6.00
N GLY A 259 11.16 19.03 5.79
CA GLY A 259 10.51 19.26 4.51
C GLY A 259 9.36 18.28 4.24
N PRO A 260 8.44 18.61 3.31
CA PRO A 260 7.25 17.83 3.07
C PRO A 260 7.59 16.46 2.50
N VAL A 261 6.78 15.46 2.88
CA VAL A 261 6.90 14.05 2.47
C VAL A 261 5.57 13.57 1.90
N LEU A 262 5.59 13.03 0.70
CA LEU A 262 4.47 12.38 0.06
C LEU A 262 4.63 10.85 0.18
N ILE A 263 3.64 10.20 0.78
CA ILE A 263 3.52 8.74 0.88
C ILE A 263 2.46 8.34 -0.15
N THR A 264 2.88 7.73 -1.24
CA THR A 264 1.98 7.47 -2.38
C THR A 264 1.10 6.25 -2.20
N GLY A 265 1.49 5.29 -1.34
CA GLY A 265 0.92 3.96 -1.40
C GLY A 265 1.04 3.38 -2.82
N ASP A 266 0.11 2.54 -3.21
CA ASP A 266 0.13 1.86 -4.51
C ASP A 266 -0.45 2.67 -5.67
N ALA A 267 -0.84 3.94 -5.42
CA ALA A 267 -1.09 4.87 -6.52
C ALA A 267 0.19 5.15 -7.33
N ALA A 268 1.37 4.99 -6.70
CA ALA A 268 2.67 4.93 -7.37
C ALA A 268 3.60 3.99 -6.58
N ALA A 269 3.72 2.74 -6.99
CA ALA A 269 4.54 1.74 -6.33
C ALA A 269 6.04 2.03 -6.43
N TYR A 270 6.49 2.69 -7.50
CA TYR A 270 7.90 2.98 -7.79
C TYR A 270 8.10 4.43 -8.24
N HIS A 271 9.26 5.00 -7.91
CA HIS A 271 9.63 6.36 -8.34
C HIS A 271 9.61 6.54 -9.87
N ALA A 272 9.94 5.48 -10.62
CA ALA A 272 9.89 5.50 -12.07
C ALA A 272 8.48 5.79 -12.63
N GLN A 273 7.42 5.38 -11.91
CA GLN A 273 6.05 5.69 -12.31
C GLN A 273 5.78 7.19 -12.27
N LEU A 274 6.23 7.87 -11.22
CA LEU A 274 6.06 9.32 -11.11
C LEU A 274 6.92 10.07 -12.14
N ALA A 275 8.19 9.65 -12.28
CA ALA A 275 9.13 10.33 -13.17
C ALA A 275 8.81 10.17 -14.66
N HIS A 276 8.22 9.04 -15.05
CA HIS A 276 8.00 8.68 -16.46
C HIS A 276 6.53 8.38 -16.78
N ARG A 277 5.61 8.56 -15.81
CA ARG A 277 4.17 8.28 -15.94
C ARG A 277 3.91 6.86 -16.45
N ILE A 278 4.67 5.86 -15.95
CA ILE A 278 4.45 4.46 -16.30
C ILE A 278 3.11 4.02 -15.72
N ARG A 279 2.20 3.62 -16.59
CA ARG A 279 0.83 3.29 -16.21
C ARG A 279 0.77 2.06 -15.29
N PRO A 280 -0.17 2.03 -14.32
CA PRO A 280 -0.45 0.84 -13.53
C PRO A 280 -0.97 -0.28 -14.41
N ALA A 281 -0.84 -1.52 -13.94
CA ALA A 281 -1.34 -2.67 -14.67
C ALA A 281 -2.86 -2.57 -14.92
N PRO A 282 -3.36 -3.10 -16.05
CA PRO A 282 -4.79 -3.04 -16.38
C PRO A 282 -5.68 -3.88 -15.44
N GLY A 283 -5.08 -4.66 -14.54
CA GLY A 283 -5.78 -5.49 -13.55
C GLY A 283 -6.13 -4.77 -12.24
N VAL A 284 -5.75 -3.49 -12.04
CA VAL A 284 -6.18 -2.70 -10.89
C VAL A 284 -7.70 -2.46 -10.92
N PHE A 285 -8.27 -1.98 -9.83
CA PHE A 285 -9.72 -1.80 -9.70
C PHE A 285 -10.32 -0.90 -10.80
N ASP A 286 -9.70 0.24 -11.05
CA ASP A 286 -10.07 1.18 -12.13
C ASP A 286 -8.79 1.75 -12.77
N PRO A 287 -8.34 1.22 -13.91
CA PRO A 287 -7.11 1.66 -14.56
C PRO A 287 -7.10 3.13 -14.97
N ASP A 288 -8.26 3.68 -15.38
CA ASP A 288 -8.36 5.08 -15.77
C ASP A 288 -8.28 6.02 -14.56
N ALA A 289 -8.92 5.65 -13.46
CA ALA A 289 -8.80 6.40 -12.21
C ALA A 289 -7.36 6.32 -11.67
N ALA A 290 -6.73 5.13 -11.69
CA ALA A 290 -5.35 4.94 -11.27
C ALA A 290 -4.37 5.77 -12.10
N ALA A 291 -4.59 5.85 -13.42
CA ALA A 291 -3.80 6.69 -14.30
C ALA A 291 -3.95 8.19 -13.97
N ARG A 292 -5.17 8.65 -13.69
CA ARG A 292 -5.42 10.05 -13.26
C ARG A 292 -4.74 10.34 -11.92
N SER A 293 -4.87 9.47 -10.95
CA SER A 293 -4.23 9.60 -9.63
C SER A 293 -2.72 9.68 -9.76
N LEU A 294 -2.11 8.82 -10.58
CA LEU A 294 -0.68 8.86 -10.89
C LEU A 294 -0.26 10.19 -11.53
N ASP A 295 -1.02 10.68 -12.52
CA ASP A 295 -0.73 11.93 -13.21
C ASP A 295 -0.78 13.13 -12.23
N GLN A 296 -1.77 13.16 -11.33
CA GLN A 296 -1.88 14.20 -10.29
C GLN A 296 -0.71 14.15 -9.30
N LEU A 297 -0.31 12.94 -8.84
CA LEU A 297 0.85 12.77 -7.97
C LEU A 297 2.16 13.21 -8.67
N ALA A 298 2.33 12.83 -9.95
CA ALA A 298 3.49 13.24 -10.73
C ALA A 298 3.53 14.77 -10.92
N GLU A 299 2.40 15.41 -11.22
CA GLU A 299 2.31 16.88 -11.34
C GLU A 299 2.70 17.57 -10.02
N LEU A 300 2.26 17.04 -8.86
CA LEU A 300 2.65 17.59 -7.57
C LEU A 300 4.18 17.53 -7.37
N THR A 301 4.80 16.40 -7.72
CA THR A 301 6.25 16.22 -7.57
C THR A 301 7.05 17.11 -8.52
N GLU A 302 6.59 17.31 -9.74
CA GLU A 302 7.17 18.22 -10.73
C GLU A 302 7.09 19.68 -10.26
N ARG A 303 5.95 20.06 -9.69
CA ARG A 303 5.70 21.42 -9.19
C ARG A 303 6.51 21.75 -7.93
N PHE A 304 6.79 20.74 -7.10
CA PHE A 304 7.53 20.89 -5.85
C PHE A 304 8.74 19.95 -5.78
N PRO A 305 9.85 20.25 -6.47
CA PRO A 305 11.01 19.34 -6.57
C PRO A 305 11.72 19.03 -5.24
N ARG A 306 11.40 19.77 -4.17
CA ARG A 306 11.90 19.49 -2.81
C ARG A 306 11.02 18.55 -2.01
N LEU A 307 9.85 18.16 -2.57
CA LEU A 307 8.97 17.19 -1.97
C LEU A 307 9.65 15.80 -1.98
N ARG A 308 9.91 15.26 -0.81
CA ARG A 308 10.40 13.88 -0.70
C ARG A 308 9.27 12.92 -0.97
N VAL A 309 9.55 11.88 -1.73
CA VAL A 309 8.55 10.86 -2.08
C VAL A 309 8.92 9.53 -1.46
N PHE A 310 7.96 8.92 -0.78
CA PHE A 310 7.98 7.54 -0.35
C PHE A 310 7.00 6.77 -1.24
N ALA A 311 7.53 6.15 -2.30
CA ALA A 311 6.77 5.30 -3.20
C ALA A 311 6.36 4.00 -2.49
N GLY A 312 5.24 3.40 -2.88
CA GLY A 312 4.62 2.28 -2.15
C GLY A 312 5.57 1.12 -1.87
N HIS A 313 6.43 0.79 -2.83
CA HIS A 313 7.29 -0.39 -2.78
C HIS A 313 8.77 -0.12 -3.06
N GLU A 314 9.21 1.13 -2.92
CA GLU A 314 10.61 1.52 -3.13
C GLU A 314 11.08 2.41 -2.00
N LEU A 315 12.28 2.14 -1.49
CA LEU A 315 12.88 2.96 -0.43
C LEU A 315 13.03 4.42 -0.86
N PRO A 316 12.88 5.38 0.07
CA PRO A 316 13.12 6.78 -0.20
C PRO A 316 14.53 6.98 -0.75
N ARG A 317 14.66 7.83 -1.74
CA ARG A 317 15.94 8.26 -2.33
C ARG A 317 16.34 9.62 -1.77
#